data_d9959d70c9c6dcd212648a0de8cdb920
#
_entry.id   d9959d70c9c6dcd212648a0de8cdb920
#
_cell.length_a   1.000
_cell.length_b   1.000
_cell.length_c   1.000
_cell.angle_alpha   90.00
_cell.angle_beta   90.00
_cell.angle_gamma   90.00
#
_symmetry.space_group_name_H-M   'P 1'
#
loop_
_entity.id
_entity.type
_entity.pdbx_description
1 polymer ?
#
loop_
_entity_poly.entity_id
_entity_poly.type
_entity_poly.pdbx_seq_one_letter_code
_entity_poly.pdbx_strand_id
1 'polypeptide(L)'
;MIDLKANPFYLDNDAIAWVENTLAGMTTEEKTGQLFCVLFKEAKPEEFDYVYGILSPGGCMYRVVSTARAVAATQALRVHSKVPLLIAANLEKGGNGIVAEGTLVGSPMEIAATDDVQIAANMAEACAREAAAVGANWAFAPIIDIDTNFRNPITNTRTFGSDPARVRRMGEAYVKRVQELGLAASIKHFPGDGQDERDQHLVTSINDMDCDTWMATYGAAYKAGIEAGTLTVMVGHIMQPAWTRRLNPGIRDEDIMPGTLSPELMQGLLRDKLGFNGLICTDATTMAGYTLAMSRRHAVPESIARGADMFLFARNLEEDYGFMLDGIRQGIITPQRLDEAVTRILATKAALGLHKGLRPISAETAGQVVGCARHQSWAEECADKAITLVKEQPGVLPITPQRYPRILFYT
;
A
#
# COMPACT_ATOMS: atom_id res chain seq x y z
N MET A 1 -21.72 8.48 -4.03
CA MET A 1 -22.29 7.47 -3.10
C MET A 1 -21.45 6.21 -3.21
N ILE A 2 -21.14 5.53 -2.09
CA ILE A 2 -20.34 4.31 -2.11
C ILE A 2 -21.21 3.17 -2.63
N ASP A 3 -20.76 2.46 -3.65
CA ASP A 3 -21.47 1.29 -4.16
C ASP A 3 -20.79 0.01 -3.63
N LEU A 4 -21.40 -0.61 -2.63
CA LEU A 4 -20.89 -1.82 -1.99
C LEU A 4 -21.03 -3.08 -2.85
N LYS A 5 -21.87 -3.04 -3.91
CA LYS A 5 -22.07 -4.15 -4.85
C LYS A 5 -21.16 -4.07 -6.07
N ALA A 6 -20.56 -2.90 -6.31
CA ALA A 6 -19.67 -2.66 -7.44
C ALA A 6 -18.20 -2.98 -7.12
N ASN A 7 -17.36 -2.92 -8.16
CA ASN A 7 -15.90 -2.94 -8.05
C ASN A 7 -15.42 -1.88 -7.04
N PRO A 8 -14.53 -2.20 -6.10
CA PRO A 8 -13.82 -3.47 -5.92
C PRO A 8 -14.44 -4.40 -4.87
N PHE A 9 -15.54 -4.02 -4.24
CA PHE A 9 -16.07 -4.69 -3.07
C PHE A 9 -16.88 -5.95 -3.40
N TYR A 10 -17.80 -5.89 -4.36
CA TYR A 10 -18.68 -6.99 -4.80
C TYR A 10 -19.37 -7.72 -3.64
N LEU A 11 -19.84 -6.96 -2.61
CA LEU A 11 -20.43 -7.55 -1.41
C LEU A 11 -21.81 -8.17 -1.68
N ASP A 12 -22.04 -9.33 -1.08
CA ASP A 12 -23.36 -9.92 -0.94
C ASP A 12 -24.20 -9.16 0.12
N ASN A 13 -25.49 -9.50 0.22
CA ASN A 13 -26.41 -8.80 1.13
C ASN A 13 -26.03 -9.02 2.60
N ASP A 14 -25.50 -10.18 2.98
CA ASP A 14 -25.08 -10.46 4.35
C ASP A 14 -23.85 -9.62 4.74
N ALA A 15 -22.88 -9.48 3.83
CA ALA A 15 -21.72 -8.63 4.01
C ALA A 15 -22.12 -7.14 4.09
N ILE A 16 -23.06 -6.69 3.27
CA ILE A 16 -23.60 -5.31 3.34
C ILE A 16 -24.28 -5.08 4.68
N ALA A 17 -25.15 -5.99 5.11
CA ALA A 17 -25.81 -5.89 6.41
C ALA A 17 -24.81 -5.86 7.58
N TRP A 18 -23.72 -6.64 7.49
CA TRP A 18 -22.64 -6.58 8.48
C TRP A 18 -21.96 -5.19 8.51
N VAL A 19 -21.67 -4.60 7.36
CA VAL A 19 -21.07 -3.25 7.25
C VAL A 19 -21.98 -2.21 7.88
N GLU A 20 -23.27 -2.20 7.50
CA GLU A 20 -24.26 -1.22 7.98
C GLU A 20 -24.51 -1.34 9.48
N ASN A 21 -24.72 -2.56 9.99
CA ASN A 21 -24.98 -2.81 11.41
C ASN A 21 -23.73 -2.47 12.25
N THR A 22 -22.54 -2.81 11.78
CA THR A 22 -21.28 -2.49 12.48
C THR A 22 -21.07 -0.99 12.56
N LEU A 23 -21.27 -0.26 11.45
CA LEU A 23 -21.17 1.20 11.41
C LEU A 23 -22.19 1.86 12.35
N ALA A 24 -23.43 1.42 12.33
CA ALA A 24 -24.51 1.96 13.16
C ALA A 24 -24.27 1.73 14.66
N GLY A 25 -23.60 0.64 15.01
CA GLY A 25 -23.28 0.29 16.40
C GLY A 25 -22.07 0.99 16.98
N MET A 26 -21.28 1.74 16.17
CA MET A 26 -20.06 2.44 16.59
C MET A 26 -20.34 3.82 17.17
N THR A 27 -19.67 4.16 18.27
CA THR A 27 -19.55 5.55 18.75
C THR A 27 -18.66 6.39 17.83
N THR A 28 -18.66 7.70 18.00
CA THR A 28 -17.78 8.60 17.24
C THR A 28 -16.30 8.27 17.50
N GLU A 29 -15.93 7.94 18.74
CA GLU A 29 -14.59 7.55 19.14
C GLU A 29 -14.17 6.23 18.47
N GLU A 30 -15.05 5.23 18.45
CA GLU A 30 -14.79 3.95 17.77
C GLU A 30 -14.64 4.15 16.25
N LYS A 31 -15.50 4.96 15.61
CA LYS A 31 -15.37 5.34 14.20
C LYS A 31 -14.05 6.06 13.93
N THR A 32 -13.66 6.99 14.80
CA THR A 32 -12.40 7.72 14.71
C THR A 32 -11.21 6.77 14.81
N GLY A 33 -11.25 5.80 15.73
CA GLY A 33 -10.23 4.76 15.84
C GLY A 33 -10.03 3.97 14.55
N GLN A 34 -11.14 3.62 13.87
CA GLN A 34 -11.07 2.88 12.60
C GLN A 34 -10.30 3.63 11.49
N LEU A 35 -10.21 4.96 11.56
CA LEU A 35 -9.44 5.75 10.58
C LEU A 35 -7.92 5.51 10.69
N PHE A 36 -7.43 4.92 11.77
CA PHE A 36 -6.00 4.74 12.00
C PHE A 36 -5.51 3.36 11.60
N CYS A 37 -4.41 3.34 10.83
CA CYS A 37 -3.52 2.18 10.69
C CYS A 37 -2.27 2.46 11.54
N VAL A 38 -2.07 1.67 12.60
CA VAL A 38 -1.00 1.88 13.58
C VAL A 38 0.22 1.05 13.23
N LEU A 39 1.42 1.65 13.37
CA LEU A 39 2.69 0.94 13.21
C LEU A 39 3.22 0.47 14.56
N PHE A 40 3.26 -0.85 14.77
CA PHE A 40 3.96 -1.45 15.89
C PHE A 40 5.44 -1.68 15.56
N LYS A 41 6.34 -1.27 16.47
CA LYS A 41 7.78 -1.35 16.25
C LYS A 41 8.34 -2.75 16.50
N GLU A 42 7.87 -3.38 17.56
CA GLU A 42 8.38 -4.67 18.04
C GLU A 42 7.32 -5.77 18.08
N ALA A 43 6.04 -5.42 17.85
CA ALA A 43 4.89 -6.32 17.93
C ALA A 43 4.82 -7.07 19.29
N LYS A 44 4.95 -6.30 20.39
CA LYS A 44 4.89 -6.78 21.77
C LYS A 44 3.54 -6.51 22.42
N PRO A 45 3.12 -7.34 23.42
CA PRO A 45 1.87 -7.14 24.13
C PRO A 45 1.71 -5.73 24.72
N GLU A 46 2.77 -5.16 25.27
CA GLU A 46 2.76 -3.83 25.89
C GLU A 46 2.46 -2.72 24.87
N GLU A 47 2.89 -2.88 23.61
CA GLU A 47 2.52 -1.95 22.53
C GLU A 47 1.03 -2.07 22.18
N PHE A 48 0.49 -3.29 22.23
CA PHE A 48 -0.94 -3.52 21.95
C PHE A 48 -1.80 -2.92 23.06
N ASP A 49 -1.47 -3.20 24.33
CA ASP A 49 -2.18 -2.66 25.49
C ASP A 49 -2.17 -1.13 25.47
N TYR A 50 -1.04 -0.51 25.13
CA TYR A 50 -0.93 0.95 24.99
C TYR A 50 -1.86 1.49 23.91
N VAL A 51 -1.83 0.92 22.72
CA VAL A 51 -2.67 1.37 21.59
C VAL A 51 -4.15 1.21 21.89
N TYR A 52 -4.56 0.01 22.37
CA TYR A 52 -5.96 -0.25 22.68
C TYR A 52 -6.47 0.48 23.93
N GLY A 53 -5.59 0.99 24.77
CA GLY A 53 -5.92 1.92 25.84
C GLY A 53 -6.30 3.33 25.32
N ILE A 54 -5.92 3.69 24.08
CA ILE A 54 -6.20 4.99 23.47
C ILE A 54 -7.33 4.89 22.45
N LEU A 55 -7.23 3.95 21.51
CA LEU A 55 -8.19 3.78 20.42
C LEU A 55 -8.27 2.33 19.92
N SER A 56 -9.35 2.00 19.24
CA SER A 56 -9.51 0.72 18.53
C SER A 56 -9.20 0.92 17.03
N PRO A 57 -7.98 0.57 16.56
CA PRO A 57 -7.55 0.87 15.20
C PRO A 57 -8.32 0.10 14.13
N GLY A 58 -8.46 0.67 12.94
CA GLY A 58 -9.02 0.01 11.76
C GLY A 58 -8.05 -0.96 11.13
N GLY A 59 -6.75 -0.66 11.23
CA GLY A 59 -5.67 -1.48 10.72
C GLY A 59 -4.38 -1.30 11.50
N CYS A 60 -3.42 -2.16 11.21
CA CYS A 60 -2.07 -2.06 11.74
C CYS A 60 -1.04 -2.60 10.74
N MET A 61 0.19 -2.24 10.98
CA MET A 61 1.38 -2.85 10.41
C MET A 61 2.37 -3.10 11.55
N TYR A 62 3.18 -4.12 11.47
CA TYR A 62 4.35 -4.28 12.31
C TYR A 62 5.60 -4.49 11.46
N ARG A 63 6.75 -4.15 12.01
CA ARG A 63 8.02 -4.35 11.31
C ARG A 63 8.30 -5.83 11.15
N VAL A 64 9.17 -6.17 10.20
CA VAL A 64 9.58 -7.55 9.96
C VAL A 64 10.10 -8.20 11.25
N VAL A 65 9.52 -9.33 11.58
CA VAL A 65 9.87 -10.16 12.76
C VAL A 65 9.97 -11.64 12.35
N SER A 66 10.31 -12.52 13.25
CA SER A 66 10.27 -13.97 12.94
C SER A 66 8.83 -14.47 12.72
N THR A 67 8.68 -15.52 11.94
CA THR A 67 7.39 -16.17 11.66
C THR A 67 6.61 -16.50 12.95
N ALA A 68 7.27 -17.08 13.95
CA ALA A 68 6.64 -17.42 15.22
C ALA A 68 6.12 -16.17 15.95
N ARG A 69 6.90 -15.07 15.93
CA ARG A 69 6.49 -13.81 16.53
C ARG A 69 5.35 -13.13 15.78
N ALA A 70 5.35 -13.17 14.48
CA ALA A 70 4.26 -12.64 13.64
C ALA A 70 2.93 -13.35 13.94
N VAL A 71 2.95 -14.66 14.06
CA VAL A 71 1.77 -15.46 14.45
C VAL A 71 1.28 -15.07 15.85
N ALA A 72 2.18 -15.01 16.84
CA ALA A 72 1.82 -14.63 18.21
C ALA A 72 1.25 -13.21 18.30
N ALA A 73 1.87 -12.26 17.60
CA ALA A 73 1.39 -10.88 17.51
C ALA A 73 -0.01 -10.78 16.89
N THR A 74 -0.22 -11.48 15.77
CA THR A 74 -1.54 -11.50 15.10
C THR A 74 -2.61 -12.13 15.99
N GLN A 75 -2.28 -13.23 16.71
CA GLN A 75 -3.22 -13.86 17.66
C GLN A 75 -3.59 -12.89 18.80
N ALA A 76 -2.63 -12.20 19.38
CA ALA A 76 -2.87 -11.20 20.42
C ALA A 76 -3.74 -10.03 19.90
N LEU A 77 -3.43 -9.50 18.73
CA LEU A 77 -4.22 -8.41 18.09
C LEU A 77 -5.67 -8.82 17.83
N ARG A 78 -5.92 -10.09 17.46
CA ARG A 78 -7.27 -10.63 17.27
C ARG A 78 -8.10 -10.65 18.56
N VAL A 79 -7.46 -10.87 19.71
CA VAL A 79 -8.13 -10.86 21.03
C VAL A 79 -8.53 -9.44 21.43
N HIS A 80 -7.71 -8.45 21.14
CA HIS A 80 -7.99 -7.05 21.46
C HIS A 80 -9.05 -6.42 20.55
N SER A 81 -9.24 -6.93 19.32
CA SER A 81 -10.03 -6.26 18.29
C SER A 81 -11.48 -6.75 18.26
N LYS A 82 -12.44 -5.86 18.59
CA LYS A 82 -13.88 -6.11 18.40
C LYS A 82 -14.25 -6.23 16.93
N VAL A 83 -13.64 -5.36 16.08
CA VAL A 83 -13.80 -5.38 14.63
C VAL A 83 -12.49 -5.90 14.04
N PRO A 84 -12.51 -6.90 13.13
CA PRO A 84 -11.31 -7.47 12.56
C PRO A 84 -10.38 -6.40 11.97
N LEU A 85 -9.07 -6.57 12.19
CA LEU A 85 -8.05 -5.63 11.69
C LEU A 85 -7.68 -5.86 10.22
N LEU A 86 -7.39 -4.77 9.52
CA LEU A 86 -6.53 -4.83 8.35
C LEU A 86 -5.07 -4.91 8.82
N ILE A 87 -4.39 -6.02 8.59
CA ILE A 87 -2.99 -6.24 8.98
C ILE A 87 -2.14 -6.12 7.73
N ALA A 88 -1.39 -5.02 7.64
CA ALA A 88 -0.64 -4.64 6.46
C ALA A 88 0.82 -5.10 6.50
N ALA A 89 1.42 -5.26 5.33
CA ALA A 89 2.85 -5.50 5.16
C ALA A 89 3.36 -4.93 3.82
N ASN A 90 4.67 -4.58 3.77
CA ASN A 90 5.35 -4.13 2.55
C ASN A 90 5.74 -5.34 1.68
N LEU A 91 4.77 -5.90 0.96
CA LEU A 91 4.94 -7.11 0.15
C LEU A 91 5.40 -6.76 -1.27
N GLU A 92 6.47 -5.99 -1.39
CA GLU A 92 6.97 -5.48 -2.67
C GLU A 92 7.89 -6.48 -3.41
N LYS A 93 8.53 -7.40 -2.67
CA LYS A 93 9.59 -8.27 -3.19
C LYS A 93 9.39 -9.75 -2.87
N GLY A 94 8.41 -10.06 -2.01
CA GLY A 94 8.13 -11.39 -1.47
C GLY A 94 7.61 -11.35 -0.05
N GLY A 95 7.50 -12.50 0.60
CA GLY A 95 7.04 -12.64 1.99
C GLY A 95 8.01 -12.08 3.03
N ASN A 96 9.27 -11.82 2.64
CA ASN A 96 10.26 -11.14 3.47
C ASN A 96 9.87 -9.71 3.86
N GLY A 97 8.80 -9.17 3.28
CA GLY A 97 8.20 -7.87 3.68
C GLY A 97 7.43 -7.92 4.99
N ILE A 98 7.17 -9.10 5.55
CA ILE A 98 6.48 -9.28 6.83
C ILE A 98 7.24 -10.18 7.81
N VAL A 99 7.88 -11.26 7.35
CA VAL A 99 8.64 -12.18 8.20
C VAL A 99 10.06 -12.36 7.70
N ALA A 100 11.01 -12.50 8.63
CA ALA A 100 12.44 -12.58 8.30
C ALA A 100 12.79 -13.84 7.48
N GLU A 101 12.07 -14.92 7.69
CA GLU A 101 12.23 -16.18 6.96
C GLU A 101 11.48 -16.22 5.63
N GLY A 102 10.76 -15.14 5.30
CA GLY A 102 9.98 -15.02 4.06
C GLY A 102 10.84 -15.02 2.81
N THR A 103 10.30 -15.57 1.74
CA THR A 103 10.99 -15.62 0.45
C THR A 103 11.20 -14.22 -0.11
N LEU A 104 12.41 -13.92 -0.53
CA LEU A 104 12.74 -12.80 -1.42
C LEU A 104 12.72 -13.33 -2.86
N VAL A 105 11.65 -13.03 -3.60
CA VAL A 105 11.53 -13.49 -5.00
C VAL A 105 12.39 -12.65 -5.93
N GLY A 106 12.38 -11.34 -5.73
CA GLY A 106 13.17 -10.39 -6.50
C GLY A 106 12.64 -8.97 -6.35
N SER A 107 13.44 -7.96 -6.66
CA SER A 107 12.95 -6.59 -6.75
C SER A 107 12.00 -6.42 -7.94
N PRO A 108 11.05 -5.47 -7.93
CA PRO A 108 10.20 -5.21 -9.10
C PRO A 108 11.00 -4.92 -10.38
N MET A 109 12.15 -4.25 -10.31
CA MET A 109 13.02 -4.05 -11.47
C MET A 109 13.64 -5.38 -11.98
N GLU A 110 14.00 -6.26 -11.07
CA GLU A 110 14.48 -7.61 -11.40
C GLU A 110 13.37 -8.43 -12.08
N ILE A 111 12.15 -8.40 -11.53
CA ILE A 111 10.97 -9.00 -12.16
C ILE A 111 10.75 -8.40 -13.56
N ALA A 112 10.87 -7.08 -13.70
CA ALA A 112 10.73 -6.39 -14.99
C ALA A 112 11.78 -6.79 -16.01
N ALA A 113 13.01 -7.09 -15.57
CA ALA A 113 14.09 -7.55 -16.44
C ALA A 113 13.80 -8.92 -17.08
N THR A 114 12.95 -9.75 -16.47
CA THR A 114 12.51 -11.02 -17.06
C THR A 114 11.53 -10.82 -18.22
N ASP A 115 10.83 -9.68 -18.30
CA ASP A 115 9.71 -9.37 -19.19
C ASP A 115 8.58 -10.43 -19.19
N ASP A 116 8.52 -11.24 -18.13
CA ASP A 116 7.58 -12.35 -17.95
C ASP A 116 6.55 -12.00 -16.86
N VAL A 117 5.31 -11.76 -17.27
CA VAL A 117 4.18 -11.43 -16.38
C VAL A 117 3.92 -12.56 -15.37
N GLN A 118 4.23 -13.82 -15.72
CA GLN A 118 4.06 -14.95 -14.80
C GLN A 118 4.98 -14.85 -13.58
N ILE A 119 6.19 -14.29 -13.74
CA ILE A 119 7.11 -14.08 -12.61
C ILE A 119 6.53 -13.03 -11.65
N ALA A 120 5.88 -11.97 -12.16
CA ALA A 120 5.17 -11.01 -11.31
C ALA A 120 4.00 -11.67 -10.55
N ALA A 121 3.26 -12.56 -11.20
CA ALA A 121 2.19 -13.33 -10.54
C ALA A 121 2.75 -14.33 -9.50
N ASN A 122 3.87 -14.98 -9.76
CA ASN A 122 4.53 -15.88 -8.83
C ASN A 122 5.02 -15.12 -7.58
N MET A 123 5.62 -13.92 -7.76
CA MET A 123 5.98 -13.04 -6.64
C MET A 123 4.75 -12.67 -5.81
N ALA A 124 3.66 -12.27 -6.46
CA ALA A 124 2.41 -11.92 -5.80
C ALA A 124 1.82 -13.12 -5.01
N GLU A 125 1.92 -14.34 -5.55
CA GLU A 125 1.49 -15.55 -4.85
C GLU A 125 2.35 -15.84 -3.61
N ALA A 126 3.67 -15.74 -3.71
CA ALA A 126 4.57 -15.92 -2.56
C ALA A 126 4.25 -14.87 -1.48
N CYS A 127 4.11 -13.59 -1.86
CA CYS A 127 3.68 -12.51 -0.98
C CYS A 127 2.38 -12.86 -0.24
N ALA A 128 1.35 -13.23 -1.01
CA ALA A 128 0.02 -13.47 -0.45
C ALA A 128 -0.03 -14.69 0.48
N ARG A 129 0.56 -15.81 0.06
CA ARG A 129 0.53 -17.05 0.85
C ARG A 129 1.32 -16.92 2.14
N GLU A 130 2.52 -16.35 2.09
CA GLU A 130 3.37 -16.21 3.26
C GLU A 130 2.80 -15.19 4.26
N ALA A 131 2.25 -14.06 3.77
CA ALA A 131 1.59 -13.10 4.61
C ALA A 131 0.30 -13.65 5.25
N ALA A 132 -0.54 -14.36 4.48
CA ALA A 132 -1.74 -15.01 5.01
C ALA A 132 -1.43 -16.08 6.05
N ALA A 133 -0.31 -16.79 5.90
CA ALA A 133 0.11 -17.83 6.85
C ALA A 133 0.37 -17.27 8.26
N VAL A 134 0.77 -16.00 8.37
CA VAL A 134 0.94 -15.30 9.66
C VAL A 134 -0.24 -14.37 9.98
N GLY A 135 -1.29 -14.39 9.15
CA GLY A 135 -2.56 -13.71 9.37
C GLY A 135 -2.63 -12.27 8.90
N ALA A 136 -1.66 -11.79 8.11
CA ALA A 136 -1.80 -10.53 7.38
C ALA A 136 -2.79 -10.68 6.21
N ASN A 137 -3.42 -9.56 5.84
CA ASN A 137 -4.52 -9.54 4.88
C ASN A 137 -4.49 -8.30 3.97
N TRP A 138 -3.44 -7.47 4.05
CA TRP A 138 -3.29 -6.25 3.28
C TRP A 138 -1.84 -6.07 2.79
N ALA A 139 -1.65 -6.01 1.49
CA ALA A 139 -0.36 -5.75 0.86
C ALA A 139 -0.24 -4.26 0.51
N PHE A 140 0.76 -3.57 1.06
CA PHE A 140 1.17 -2.25 0.58
C PHE A 140 2.01 -2.40 -0.70
N ALA A 141 1.39 -2.98 -1.71
CA ALA A 141 1.94 -3.31 -3.02
C ALA A 141 0.78 -3.61 -4.01
N PRO A 142 1.04 -3.53 -5.33
CA PRO A 142 2.30 -3.26 -6.00
C PRO A 142 2.63 -1.76 -6.09
N ILE A 143 3.92 -1.46 -6.36
CA ILE A 143 4.35 -0.13 -6.78
C ILE A 143 4.15 -0.06 -8.29
N ILE A 144 3.27 0.85 -8.72
CA ILE A 144 2.99 1.12 -10.15
C ILE A 144 3.49 2.51 -10.59
N ASP A 145 4.40 3.07 -9.81
CA ASP A 145 5.18 4.24 -10.20
C ASP A 145 6.02 3.94 -11.43
N ILE A 146 6.35 4.95 -12.21
CA ILE A 146 7.09 4.81 -13.46
C ILE A 146 8.43 5.53 -13.32
N ASP A 147 9.53 4.79 -13.38
CA ASP A 147 10.90 5.31 -13.20
C ASP A 147 11.38 6.07 -14.44
N THR A 148 10.80 7.25 -14.68
CA THR A 148 11.15 8.11 -15.81
C THR A 148 12.45 8.90 -15.58
N ASN A 149 12.84 9.05 -14.32
CA ASN A 149 14.07 9.74 -13.91
C ASN A 149 14.93 8.81 -13.05
N PHE A 150 16.02 8.29 -13.64
CA PHE A 150 16.95 7.39 -12.96
C PHE A 150 17.58 7.97 -11.68
N ARG A 151 17.47 9.28 -11.45
CA ARG A 151 17.93 9.96 -10.23
C ARG A 151 16.89 9.93 -9.11
N ASN A 152 15.67 9.47 -9.39
CA ASN A 152 14.66 9.33 -8.34
C ASN A 152 15.15 8.29 -7.33
N PRO A 153 15.29 8.64 -6.03
CA PRO A 153 15.84 7.74 -5.03
C PRO A 153 14.83 6.71 -4.51
N ILE A 154 13.54 6.89 -4.82
CA ILE A 154 12.46 6.09 -4.25
C ILE A 154 12.01 4.98 -5.19
N THR A 155 11.84 5.27 -6.47
CA THR A 155 11.41 4.29 -7.47
C THR A 155 12.53 3.29 -7.74
N ASN A 156 13.60 3.69 -8.36
CA ASN A 156 14.81 2.89 -8.57
C ASN A 156 14.47 1.40 -8.82
N THR A 157 14.99 0.49 -7.99
CA THR A 157 14.72 -0.97 -8.09
C THR A 157 13.34 -1.39 -7.60
N ARG A 158 12.55 -0.47 -7.04
CA ARG A 158 11.24 -0.76 -6.46
C ARG A 158 10.09 -0.74 -7.46
N THR A 159 10.32 -0.32 -8.72
CA THR A 159 9.29 -0.29 -9.77
C THR A 159 9.58 -1.29 -10.87
N PHE A 160 8.57 -1.57 -11.70
CA PHE A 160 8.71 -2.38 -12.91
C PHE A 160 9.39 -1.61 -14.06
N GLY A 161 10.14 -0.54 -13.75
CA GLY A 161 10.97 0.23 -14.67
C GLY A 161 10.28 1.45 -15.28
N SER A 162 10.81 1.90 -16.42
CA SER A 162 10.43 3.15 -17.10
C SER A 162 9.40 2.98 -18.24
N ASP A 163 9.08 1.74 -18.62
CA ASP A 163 8.06 1.47 -19.64
C ASP A 163 6.65 1.41 -19.01
N PRO A 164 5.77 2.38 -19.29
CA PRO A 164 4.42 2.41 -18.73
C PRO A 164 3.59 1.16 -19.06
N ALA A 165 3.80 0.55 -20.23
CA ALA A 165 3.07 -0.64 -20.63
C ALA A 165 3.50 -1.87 -19.81
N ARG A 166 4.79 -2.00 -19.49
CA ARG A 166 5.30 -3.05 -18.62
C ARG A 166 4.82 -2.86 -17.19
N VAL A 167 4.96 -1.65 -16.64
CA VAL A 167 4.46 -1.32 -15.28
C VAL A 167 2.99 -1.69 -15.16
N ARG A 168 2.17 -1.33 -16.15
CA ARG A 168 0.74 -1.67 -16.18
C ARG A 168 0.51 -3.18 -16.16
N ARG A 169 1.14 -3.95 -17.07
CA ARG A 169 0.91 -5.41 -17.18
C ARG A 169 1.33 -6.16 -15.91
N MET A 170 2.49 -5.81 -15.36
CA MET A 170 3.02 -6.48 -14.17
C MET A 170 2.27 -6.07 -12.90
N GLY A 171 1.92 -4.79 -12.78
CA GLY A 171 1.07 -4.30 -11.68
C GLY A 171 -0.30 -4.95 -11.68
N GLU A 172 -0.94 -5.07 -12.84
CA GLU A 172 -2.24 -5.75 -13.00
C GLU A 172 -2.16 -7.23 -12.58
N ALA A 173 -1.12 -7.96 -13.02
CA ALA A 173 -0.91 -9.35 -12.65
C ALA A 173 -0.73 -9.53 -11.13
N TYR A 174 0.02 -8.64 -10.50
CA TYR A 174 0.20 -8.62 -9.06
C TYR A 174 -1.15 -8.42 -8.33
N VAL A 175 -1.91 -7.37 -8.69
CA VAL A 175 -3.21 -7.06 -8.07
C VAL A 175 -4.15 -8.25 -8.15
N LYS A 176 -4.34 -8.81 -9.36
CA LYS A 176 -5.21 -9.97 -9.55
C LYS A 176 -4.80 -11.13 -8.65
N ARG A 177 -3.51 -11.48 -8.66
CA ARG A 177 -3.05 -12.69 -7.95
C ARG A 177 -3.13 -12.55 -6.44
N VAL A 178 -2.74 -11.40 -5.88
CA VAL A 178 -2.82 -11.15 -4.44
C VAL A 178 -4.27 -11.22 -3.96
N GLN A 179 -5.21 -10.61 -4.70
CA GLN A 179 -6.62 -10.56 -4.30
C GLN A 179 -7.36 -11.88 -4.51
N GLU A 180 -7.04 -12.66 -5.53
CA GLU A 180 -7.52 -14.05 -5.69
C GLU A 180 -7.15 -14.92 -4.48
N LEU A 181 -6.04 -14.61 -3.81
CA LEU A 181 -5.56 -15.33 -2.65
C LEU A 181 -6.05 -14.74 -1.30
N GLY A 182 -6.92 -13.73 -1.36
CA GLY A 182 -7.63 -13.16 -0.22
C GLY A 182 -6.86 -12.09 0.56
N LEU A 183 -5.88 -11.41 -0.06
CA LEU A 183 -5.28 -10.20 0.47
C LEU A 183 -5.74 -8.97 -0.33
N ALA A 184 -5.93 -7.84 0.35
CA ALA A 184 -6.11 -6.57 -0.35
C ALA A 184 -4.78 -6.11 -0.96
N ALA A 185 -4.79 -5.74 -2.24
CA ALA A 185 -3.70 -5.00 -2.87
C ALA A 185 -3.84 -3.50 -2.60
N SER A 186 -2.73 -2.78 -2.54
CA SER A 186 -2.67 -1.32 -2.47
C SER A 186 -1.72 -0.78 -3.53
N ILE A 187 -2.27 -0.34 -4.65
CA ILE A 187 -1.45 0.29 -5.70
C ILE A 187 -0.96 1.65 -5.23
N LYS A 188 0.32 1.97 -5.52
CA LYS A 188 0.99 3.16 -4.95
C LYS A 188 2.10 3.69 -5.84
N HIS A 189 2.51 4.96 -5.66
CA HIS A 189 2.06 5.99 -4.73
C HIS A 189 1.31 7.08 -5.52
N PHE A 190 -0.02 7.08 -5.47
CA PHE A 190 -0.84 8.04 -6.24
C PHE A 190 -0.50 9.50 -5.86
N PRO A 191 -0.36 10.46 -6.81
CA PRO A 191 -0.62 10.37 -8.25
C PRO A 191 0.54 9.83 -9.10
N GLY A 192 1.57 9.27 -8.51
CA GLY A 192 2.69 8.61 -9.18
C GLY A 192 4.03 9.28 -8.94
N ASP A 193 4.98 8.50 -8.43
CA ASP A 193 6.39 8.88 -8.23
C ASP A 193 7.26 8.47 -9.45
N GLY A 194 8.55 8.82 -9.43
CA GLY A 194 9.52 8.40 -10.43
C GLY A 194 9.94 9.47 -11.42
N GLN A 195 9.44 10.70 -11.29
CA GLN A 195 9.78 11.80 -12.16
C GLN A 195 10.73 12.81 -11.50
N ASP A 196 10.46 13.15 -10.24
CA ASP A 196 11.26 14.06 -9.43
C ASP A 196 12.51 13.36 -8.88
N GLU A 197 13.62 14.07 -8.76
CA GLU A 197 14.83 13.57 -8.08
C GLU A 197 14.80 13.83 -6.56
N ARG A 198 13.73 14.41 -6.04
CA ARG A 198 13.49 14.61 -4.61
C ARG A 198 12.81 13.41 -3.99
N ASP A 199 13.13 13.18 -2.72
CA ASP A 199 12.58 12.11 -1.91
C ASP A 199 11.41 12.64 -1.06
N GLN A 200 10.20 12.10 -1.24
CA GLN A 200 9.03 12.49 -0.45
C GLN A 200 9.16 12.19 1.05
N HIS A 201 10.15 11.37 1.47
CA HIS A 201 10.48 11.22 2.90
C HIS A 201 11.14 12.48 3.47
N LEU A 202 11.83 13.26 2.65
CA LEU A 202 12.64 14.42 3.07
C LEU A 202 12.03 15.77 2.67
N VAL A 203 11.24 15.80 1.58
CA VAL A 203 10.59 17.01 1.05
C VAL A 203 9.41 16.59 0.16
N THR A 204 8.47 17.50 -0.09
CA THR A 204 7.39 17.23 -1.04
C THR A 204 7.95 17.00 -2.45
N SER A 205 7.56 15.90 -3.07
CA SER A 205 7.90 15.52 -4.45
C SER A 205 6.85 16.07 -5.44
N ILE A 206 7.21 16.20 -6.72
CA ILE A 206 6.34 16.73 -7.77
C ILE A 206 6.35 15.80 -8.98
N ASN A 207 5.16 15.42 -9.43
CA ASN A 207 4.95 14.87 -10.77
C ASN A 207 4.46 16.05 -11.65
N ASP A 208 5.31 16.61 -12.49
CA ASP A 208 5.02 17.81 -13.28
C ASP A 208 4.51 17.51 -14.70
N MET A 209 4.16 16.27 -14.99
CA MET A 209 3.58 15.88 -16.27
C MET A 209 2.28 16.65 -16.55
N ASP A 210 2.08 17.04 -17.81
CA ASP A 210 0.79 17.52 -18.27
C ASP A 210 -0.30 16.45 -18.13
N CYS A 211 -1.56 16.88 -18.13
CA CYS A 211 -2.69 15.99 -17.87
C CYS A 211 -2.83 14.86 -18.89
N ASP A 212 -2.50 15.09 -20.15
CA ASP A 212 -2.72 14.10 -21.22
C ASP A 212 -1.60 13.05 -21.20
N THR A 213 -0.34 13.48 -21.01
CA THR A 213 0.81 12.59 -20.80
C THR A 213 0.62 11.74 -19.52
N TRP A 214 0.21 12.40 -18.42
CA TRP A 214 -0.08 11.70 -17.18
C TRP A 214 -1.18 10.63 -17.37
N MET A 215 -2.27 10.97 -18.07
CA MET A 215 -3.37 10.04 -18.32
C MET A 215 -2.95 8.85 -19.19
N ALA A 216 -2.08 9.10 -20.17
CA ALA A 216 -1.56 8.04 -21.05
C ALA A 216 -0.56 7.09 -20.35
N THR A 217 0.06 7.52 -19.26
CA THR A 217 1.10 6.78 -18.53
C THR A 217 0.59 6.31 -17.16
N TYR A 218 0.71 7.13 -16.12
CA TYR A 218 0.26 6.83 -14.77
C TYR A 218 -1.25 6.55 -14.72
N GLY A 219 -2.05 7.40 -15.37
CA GLY A 219 -3.50 7.23 -15.44
C GLY A 219 -3.92 5.88 -16.01
N ALA A 220 -3.23 5.40 -17.05
CA ALA A 220 -3.47 4.08 -17.64
C ALA A 220 -3.09 2.94 -16.68
N ALA A 221 -2.00 3.10 -15.90
CA ALA A 221 -1.59 2.10 -14.92
C ALA A 221 -2.59 2.04 -13.73
N TYR A 222 -3.01 3.20 -13.21
CA TYR A 222 -4.05 3.26 -12.15
C TYR A 222 -5.38 2.69 -12.63
N LYS A 223 -5.80 3.03 -13.84
CA LYS A 223 -7.05 2.50 -14.43
C LYS A 223 -7.00 0.98 -14.54
N ALA A 224 -5.92 0.41 -15.02
CA ALA A 224 -5.75 -1.04 -15.09
C ALA A 224 -5.78 -1.71 -13.70
N GLY A 225 -5.12 -1.12 -12.69
CA GLY A 225 -5.19 -1.61 -11.31
C GLY A 225 -6.60 -1.54 -10.71
N ILE A 226 -7.36 -0.47 -11.00
CA ILE A 226 -8.75 -0.31 -10.60
C ILE A 226 -9.65 -1.34 -11.30
N GLU A 227 -9.49 -1.53 -12.60
CA GLU A 227 -10.23 -2.54 -13.39
C GLU A 227 -9.87 -3.97 -12.95
N ALA A 228 -8.63 -4.21 -12.52
CA ALA A 228 -8.20 -5.46 -11.89
C ALA A 228 -8.81 -5.70 -10.50
N GLY A 229 -9.52 -4.72 -9.95
CA GLY A 229 -10.26 -4.82 -8.70
C GLY A 229 -9.46 -4.45 -7.45
N THR A 230 -8.39 -3.64 -7.56
CA THR A 230 -7.62 -3.25 -6.36
C THR A 230 -8.53 -2.70 -5.26
N LEU A 231 -8.45 -3.28 -4.07
CA LEU A 231 -9.27 -2.87 -2.93
C LEU A 231 -8.81 -1.53 -2.35
N THR A 232 -7.51 -1.21 -2.46
CA THR A 232 -6.98 0.00 -1.85
C THR A 232 -6.02 0.75 -2.77
N VAL A 233 -5.93 2.07 -2.59
CA VAL A 233 -4.94 2.96 -3.22
C VAL A 233 -4.23 3.73 -2.12
N MET A 234 -2.90 3.71 -2.12
CA MET A 234 -2.09 4.54 -1.25
C MET A 234 -1.72 5.84 -1.96
N VAL A 235 -2.08 6.95 -1.34
CA VAL A 235 -1.81 8.29 -1.87
C VAL A 235 -0.51 8.82 -1.26
N GLY A 236 0.44 9.19 -2.11
CA GLY A 236 1.74 9.73 -1.73
C GLY A 236 1.72 11.22 -1.39
N HIS A 237 2.83 11.71 -0.84
CA HIS A 237 3.05 13.13 -0.57
C HIS A 237 3.65 13.83 -1.80
N ILE A 238 2.97 13.66 -2.92
CA ILE A 238 3.40 14.06 -4.27
C ILE A 238 2.40 15.05 -4.82
N MET A 239 2.87 16.20 -5.28
CA MET A 239 2.04 17.17 -6.00
C MET A 239 1.88 16.74 -7.46
N GLN A 240 0.72 17.04 -8.04
CA GLN A 240 0.48 16.98 -9.48
C GLN A 240 -0.20 18.27 -9.94
N PRO A 241 0.59 19.34 -10.22
CA PRO A 241 0.07 20.68 -10.41
C PRO A 241 -0.85 20.83 -11.63
N ALA A 242 -0.57 20.12 -12.74
CA ALA A 242 -1.38 20.22 -13.95
C ALA A 242 -2.81 19.71 -13.72
N TRP A 243 -2.98 18.57 -13.06
CA TRP A 243 -4.31 18.06 -12.71
C TRP A 243 -5.00 18.93 -11.67
N THR A 244 -4.27 19.39 -10.64
CA THR A 244 -4.84 20.29 -9.62
C THR A 244 -5.41 21.55 -10.26
N ARG A 245 -4.66 22.22 -11.15
CA ARG A 245 -5.15 23.42 -11.87
C ARG A 245 -6.29 23.11 -12.84
N ARG A 246 -6.29 21.94 -13.48
CA ARG A 246 -7.35 21.52 -14.40
C ARG A 246 -8.68 21.31 -13.68
N LEU A 247 -8.63 20.75 -12.46
CA LEU A 247 -9.83 20.45 -11.65
C LEU A 247 -10.27 21.63 -10.80
N ASN A 248 -9.35 22.58 -10.49
CA ASN A 248 -9.62 23.80 -9.73
C ASN A 248 -8.99 25.01 -10.47
N PRO A 249 -9.63 25.50 -11.56
CA PRO A 249 -9.15 26.65 -12.29
C PRO A 249 -9.07 27.89 -11.40
N GLY A 250 -7.91 28.53 -11.34
CA GLY A 250 -7.68 29.71 -10.50
C GLY A 250 -7.06 29.41 -9.14
N ILE A 251 -6.78 28.15 -8.81
CA ILE A 251 -5.97 27.81 -7.62
C ILE A 251 -4.60 28.49 -7.72
N ARG A 252 -4.15 29.10 -6.62
CA ARG A 252 -2.82 29.71 -6.55
C ARG A 252 -1.76 28.63 -6.38
N ASP A 253 -0.55 28.87 -6.86
CA ASP A 253 0.54 27.89 -6.78
C ASP A 253 0.87 27.49 -5.34
N GLU A 254 0.79 28.44 -4.40
CA GLU A 254 1.00 28.21 -2.96
C GLU A 254 -0.08 27.37 -2.27
N ASP A 255 -1.25 27.23 -2.90
CA ASP A 255 -2.38 26.42 -2.39
C ASP A 255 -2.39 25.00 -2.97
N ILE A 256 -1.49 24.68 -3.91
CA ILE A 256 -1.34 23.33 -4.47
C ILE A 256 -0.76 22.41 -3.39
N MET A 257 -1.53 21.42 -3.00
CA MET A 257 -1.17 20.47 -1.93
C MET A 257 -0.70 19.13 -2.49
N PRO A 258 0.12 18.38 -1.73
CA PRO A 258 0.44 17.00 -2.07
C PRO A 258 -0.81 16.12 -2.06
N GLY A 259 -0.78 15.00 -2.79
CA GLY A 259 -1.91 14.11 -2.98
C GLY A 259 -2.71 13.80 -1.73
N THR A 260 -2.03 13.51 -0.61
CA THR A 260 -2.65 13.23 0.70
C THR A 260 -3.43 14.41 1.32
N LEU A 261 -3.27 15.61 0.79
CA LEU A 261 -3.96 16.83 1.24
C LEU A 261 -4.67 17.55 0.09
N SER A 262 -4.78 16.93 -1.10
CA SER A 262 -5.42 17.51 -2.29
C SER A 262 -6.78 16.87 -2.57
N PRO A 263 -7.89 17.58 -2.33
CA PRO A 263 -9.21 17.09 -2.73
C PRO A 263 -9.34 16.97 -4.24
N GLU A 264 -8.67 17.79 -5.02
CA GLU A 264 -8.65 17.71 -6.48
C GLU A 264 -8.10 16.36 -6.94
N LEU A 265 -7.01 15.89 -6.31
CA LEU A 265 -6.38 14.63 -6.69
C LEU A 265 -7.16 13.43 -6.14
N MET A 266 -7.58 13.43 -4.86
CA MET A 266 -8.28 12.29 -4.27
C MET A 266 -9.73 12.17 -4.75
N GLN A 267 -10.51 13.26 -4.72
CA GLN A 267 -11.90 13.22 -5.17
C GLN A 267 -11.99 13.39 -6.68
N GLY A 268 -11.49 14.49 -7.22
CA GLY A 268 -11.66 14.83 -8.63
C GLY A 268 -10.96 13.87 -9.60
N LEU A 269 -9.69 13.52 -9.34
CA LEU A 269 -8.94 12.65 -10.24
C LEU A 269 -9.17 11.16 -9.93
N LEU A 270 -8.93 10.72 -8.69
CA LEU A 270 -8.95 9.31 -8.35
C LEU A 270 -10.39 8.76 -8.26
N ARG A 271 -11.29 9.45 -7.53
CA ARG A 271 -12.69 9.01 -7.38
C ARG A 271 -13.51 9.24 -8.64
N ASP A 272 -13.59 10.51 -9.08
CA ASP A 272 -14.57 10.88 -10.11
C ASP A 272 -14.07 10.52 -11.51
N LYS A 273 -12.82 10.84 -11.84
CA LYS A 273 -12.31 10.64 -13.20
C LYS A 273 -11.83 9.20 -13.45
N LEU A 274 -11.13 8.57 -12.51
CA LEU A 274 -10.67 7.19 -12.63
C LEU A 274 -11.69 6.17 -12.10
N GLY A 275 -12.73 6.61 -11.39
CA GLY A 275 -13.82 5.75 -10.93
C GLY A 275 -13.46 4.85 -9.75
N PHE A 276 -12.48 5.20 -8.93
CA PHE A 276 -12.07 4.37 -7.80
C PHE A 276 -13.06 4.43 -6.64
N ASN A 277 -13.74 3.33 -6.34
CA ASN A 277 -14.73 3.20 -5.26
C ASN A 277 -14.14 2.63 -3.96
N GLY A 278 -12.93 2.05 -3.99
CA GLY A 278 -12.28 1.37 -2.87
C GLY A 278 -11.72 2.31 -1.77
N LEU A 279 -10.93 1.75 -0.87
CA LEU A 279 -10.33 2.47 0.26
C LEU A 279 -9.10 3.28 -0.19
N ILE A 280 -9.07 4.57 0.14
CA ILE A 280 -7.89 5.43 0.00
C ILE A 280 -7.17 5.51 1.35
N CYS A 281 -5.90 5.10 1.40
CA CYS A 281 -5.06 5.37 2.57
C CYS A 281 -3.98 6.40 2.23
N THR A 282 -3.51 7.15 3.24
CA THR A 282 -2.33 8.00 3.07
C THR A 282 -1.08 7.14 2.99
N ASP A 283 0.01 7.68 2.46
CA ASP A 283 1.35 7.21 2.78
C ASP A 283 1.71 7.60 4.23
N ALA A 284 2.88 7.20 4.70
CA ALA A 284 3.32 7.42 6.08
C ALA A 284 3.40 8.92 6.43
N THR A 285 2.49 9.39 7.27
CA THR A 285 2.36 10.83 7.61
C THR A 285 3.48 11.37 8.50
N THR A 286 4.43 10.53 8.87
CA THR A 286 5.67 10.93 9.53
C THR A 286 6.71 11.50 8.56
N MET A 287 6.51 11.32 7.25
CA MET A 287 7.39 11.80 6.19
C MET A 287 7.34 13.32 6.05
N ALA A 288 8.47 13.93 5.68
CA ALA A 288 8.56 15.39 5.55
C ALA A 288 7.67 15.96 4.44
N GLY A 289 7.46 15.22 3.34
CA GLY A 289 6.53 15.62 2.28
C GLY A 289 5.11 15.91 2.76
N TYR A 290 4.69 15.24 3.85
CA TYR A 290 3.42 15.53 4.51
C TYR A 290 3.54 16.66 5.54
N THR A 291 4.55 16.59 6.42
CA THR A 291 4.65 17.50 7.58
C THR A 291 5.03 18.92 7.20
N LEU A 292 5.62 19.15 6.03
CA LEU A 292 5.98 20.46 5.52
C LEU A 292 4.79 21.19 4.86
N ALA A 293 3.78 20.46 4.38
CA ALA A 293 2.67 21.05 3.65
C ALA A 293 1.70 21.82 4.57
N MET A 294 1.50 21.35 5.80
CA MET A 294 0.55 21.93 6.75
C MET A 294 0.93 21.54 8.17
N SER A 295 0.62 22.39 9.16
CA SER A 295 0.84 22.02 10.56
C SER A 295 0.06 20.76 10.93
N ARG A 296 0.68 19.85 11.69
CA ARG A 296 0.13 18.52 11.96
C ARG A 296 -1.27 18.54 12.57
N ARG A 297 -1.52 19.52 13.47
CA ARG A 297 -2.84 19.72 14.08
C ARG A 297 -3.96 19.90 13.06
N HIS A 298 -3.66 20.54 11.93
CA HIS A 298 -4.61 20.74 10.82
C HIS A 298 -4.53 19.62 9.79
N ALA A 299 -3.31 19.19 9.43
CA ALA A 299 -3.11 18.18 8.40
C ALA A 299 -3.79 16.83 8.74
N VAL A 300 -3.77 16.42 10.01
CA VAL A 300 -4.34 15.13 10.46
C VAL A 300 -5.84 15.04 10.11
N PRO A 301 -6.73 15.93 10.60
CA PRO A 301 -8.14 15.87 10.22
C PRO A 301 -8.38 16.21 8.75
N GLU A 302 -7.61 17.13 8.16
CA GLU A 302 -7.74 17.52 6.75
C GLU A 302 -7.46 16.36 5.80
N SER A 303 -6.56 15.43 6.13
CA SER A 303 -6.34 14.23 5.30
C SER A 303 -7.64 13.46 5.06
N ILE A 304 -8.42 13.24 6.11
CA ILE A 304 -9.71 12.55 6.02
C ILE A 304 -10.76 13.44 5.36
N ALA A 305 -10.86 14.70 5.78
CA ALA A 305 -11.83 15.64 5.23
C ALA A 305 -11.70 15.79 3.71
N ARG A 306 -10.46 15.77 3.19
CA ARG A 306 -10.12 15.94 1.78
C ARG A 306 -10.18 14.67 0.94
N GLY A 307 -10.37 13.49 1.55
CA GLY A 307 -10.70 12.30 0.77
C GLY A 307 -10.03 11.00 1.14
N ALA A 308 -9.00 10.99 2.01
CA ALA A 308 -8.46 9.75 2.53
C ALA A 308 -9.46 9.07 3.48
N ASP A 309 -9.49 7.74 3.48
CA ASP A 309 -10.35 6.97 4.37
C ASP A 309 -9.56 6.41 5.56
N MET A 310 -8.25 6.21 5.42
CA MET A 310 -7.39 5.69 6.49
C MET A 310 -6.06 6.45 6.54
N PHE A 311 -5.64 6.75 7.76
CA PHE A 311 -4.46 7.54 8.10
C PHE A 311 -3.31 6.63 8.54
N LEU A 312 -2.18 6.67 7.84
CA LEU A 312 -0.94 5.94 8.09
C LEU A 312 0.18 6.93 8.37
N PHE A 313 0.99 6.78 9.29
CA PHE A 313 1.04 6.24 10.62
C PHE A 313 1.09 7.41 11.59
N ALA A 314 0.59 7.26 12.80
CA ALA A 314 0.67 8.34 13.78
C ALA A 314 2.13 8.65 14.16
N ARG A 315 2.47 9.94 14.30
CA ARG A 315 3.76 10.39 14.85
C ARG A 315 3.77 10.26 16.36
N ASN A 316 2.71 10.76 16.98
CA ASN A 316 2.35 10.56 18.37
C ASN A 316 0.87 10.15 18.38
N LEU A 317 0.56 8.96 18.91
CA LEU A 317 -0.76 8.40 18.77
C LEU A 317 -1.83 9.20 19.53
N GLU A 318 -1.53 9.64 20.74
CA GLU A 318 -2.46 10.41 21.57
C GLU A 318 -2.74 11.79 20.97
N GLU A 319 -1.69 12.48 20.49
CA GLU A 319 -1.85 13.80 19.87
C GLU A 319 -2.63 13.70 18.56
N ASP A 320 -2.26 12.77 17.66
CA ASP A 320 -2.90 12.63 16.36
C ASP A 320 -4.35 12.18 16.49
N TYR A 321 -4.64 11.28 17.43
CA TYR A 321 -6.02 10.89 17.74
C TYR A 321 -6.82 12.07 18.32
N GLY A 322 -6.21 12.85 19.20
CA GLY A 322 -6.79 14.10 19.72
C GLY A 322 -7.08 15.10 18.60
N PHE A 323 -6.16 15.31 17.67
CA PHE A 323 -6.38 16.21 16.51
C PHE A 323 -7.50 15.71 15.59
N MET A 324 -7.61 14.40 15.39
CA MET A 324 -8.68 13.81 14.61
C MET A 324 -10.06 14.03 15.25
N LEU A 325 -10.17 13.79 16.56
CA LEU A 325 -11.41 14.05 17.34
C LEU A 325 -11.76 15.54 17.35
N ASP A 326 -10.77 16.43 17.51
CA ASP A 326 -11.00 17.87 17.46
C ASP A 326 -11.48 18.30 16.07
N GLY A 327 -10.94 17.72 14.99
CA GLY A 327 -11.40 17.96 13.63
C GLY A 327 -12.85 17.55 13.40
N ILE A 328 -13.31 16.48 14.03
CA ILE A 328 -14.73 16.07 13.99
C ILE A 328 -15.60 17.05 14.79
N ARG A 329 -15.18 17.41 16.02
CA ARG A 329 -15.91 18.37 16.87
C ARG A 329 -16.05 19.75 16.24
N GLN A 330 -15.04 20.18 15.48
CA GLN A 330 -15.02 21.46 14.77
C GLN A 330 -15.72 21.41 13.41
N GLY A 331 -16.18 20.25 12.96
CA GLY A 331 -16.84 20.07 11.67
C GLY A 331 -15.91 20.08 10.46
N ILE A 332 -14.59 19.99 10.65
CA ILE A 332 -13.63 19.78 9.56
C ILE A 332 -13.90 18.43 8.89
N ILE A 333 -14.05 17.38 9.71
CA ILE A 333 -14.57 16.09 9.25
C ILE A 333 -16.05 16.06 9.58
N THR A 334 -16.91 16.13 8.56
CA THR A 334 -18.34 16.03 8.75
C THR A 334 -18.75 14.62 9.18
N PRO A 335 -19.87 14.44 9.91
CA PRO A 335 -20.38 13.10 10.24
C PRO A 335 -20.54 12.21 9.02
N GLN A 336 -21.05 12.77 7.91
CA GLN A 336 -21.18 12.05 6.66
C GLN A 336 -19.81 11.56 6.15
N ARG A 337 -18.77 12.43 6.15
CA ARG A 337 -17.43 12.06 5.66
C ARG A 337 -16.79 10.99 6.56
N LEU A 338 -16.99 11.07 7.87
CA LEU A 338 -16.55 10.03 8.82
C LEU A 338 -17.21 8.69 8.49
N ASP A 339 -18.52 8.68 8.32
CA ASP A 339 -19.29 7.47 7.99
C ASP A 339 -18.88 6.88 6.62
N GLU A 340 -18.61 7.72 5.63
CA GLU A 340 -18.08 7.28 4.32
C GLU A 340 -16.71 6.61 4.44
N ALA A 341 -15.78 7.16 5.24
CA ALA A 341 -14.47 6.57 5.46
C ALA A 341 -14.59 5.21 6.13
N VAL A 342 -15.34 5.15 7.24
CA VAL A 342 -15.50 3.90 8.00
C VAL A 342 -16.26 2.86 7.18
N THR A 343 -17.25 3.26 6.36
CA THR A 343 -17.94 2.35 5.44
C THR A 343 -16.96 1.67 4.49
N ARG A 344 -16.02 2.41 3.87
CA ARG A 344 -15.00 1.80 2.97
C ARG A 344 -14.03 0.89 3.70
N ILE A 345 -13.65 1.26 4.94
CA ILE A 345 -12.81 0.40 5.80
C ILE A 345 -13.54 -0.93 6.09
N LEU A 346 -14.79 -0.87 6.52
CA LEU A 346 -15.60 -2.05 6.82
C LEU A 346 -15.89 -2.86 5.55
N ALA A 347 -16.18 -2.20 4.43
CA ALA A 347 -16.38 -2.86 3.14
C ALA A 347 -15.13 -3.60 2.66
N THR A 348 -13.94 -3.02 2.83
CA THR A 348 -12.67 -3.71 2.55
C THR A 348 -12.50 -4.95 3.42
N LYS A 349 -12.80 -4.86 4.72
CA LYS A 349 -12.79 -6.00 5.64
C LYS A 349 -13.80 -7.09 5.22
N ALA A 350 -14.99 -6.67 4.81
CA ALA A 350 -16.03 -7.58 4.36
C ALA A 350 -15.67 -8.27 3.03
N ALA A 351 -15.08 -7.54 2.06
CA ALA A 351 -14.61 -8.09 0.80
C ALA A 351 -13.51 -9.16 1.00
N LEU A 352 -12.69 -9.01 2.03
CA LEU A 352 -11.71 -10.01 2.46
C LEU A 352 -12.32 -11.18 3.27
N GLY A 353 -13.63 -11.16 3.50
CA GLY A 353 -14.34 -12.20 4.26
C GLY A 353 -14.07 -12.18 5.78
N LEU A 354 -13.47 -11.11 6.32
CA LEU A 354 -13.09 -11.04 7.73
C LEU A 354 -14.31 -11.05 8.67
N HIS A 355 -15.49 -10.65 8.19
CA HIS A 355 -16.76 -10.71 8.91
C HIS A 355 -17.28 -12.14 9.12
N LYS A 356 -16.82 -13.12 8.34
CA LYS A 356 -17.23 -14.54 8.43
C LYS A 356 -16.39 -15.33 9.42
N GLY A 357 -15.44 -14.68 10.10
CA GLY A 357 -14.49 -15.30 11.02
C GLY A 357 -13.07 -15.35 10.48
N LEU A 358 -12.11 -15.34 11.39
CA LEU A 358 -10.70 -15.31 11.04
C LEU A 358 -10.15 -16.72 10.92
N ARG A 359 -9.38 -16.99 9.86
CA ARG A 359 -8.71 -18.30 9.69
C ARG A 359 -7.78 -18.60 10.86
N PRO A 360 -7.77 -19.82 11.40
CA PRO A 360 -6.77 -20.22 12.37
C PRO A 360 -5.36 -20.10 11.80
N ILE A 361 -4.42 -19.67 12.61
CA ILE A 361 -2.99 -19.59 12.27
C ILE A 361 -2.18 -20.21 13.41
N SER A 362 -1.07 -20.87 13.06
CA SER A 362 -0.11 -21.39 14.03
C SER A 362 1.31 -21.26 13.48
N ALA A 363 2.31 -21.24 14.36
CA ALA A 363 3.70 -21.19 13.94
C ALA A 363 4.09 -22.43 13.10
N GLU A 364 3.49 -23.60 13.41
CA GLU A 364 3.72 -24.84 12.67
C GLU A 364 3.21 -24.73 11.23
N THR A 365 1.93 -24.36 11.03
CA THR A 365 1.35 -24.23 9.68
C THR A 365 1.98 -23.10 8.89
N ALA A 366 2.34 -21.99 9.54
CA ALA A 366 3.05 -20.90 8.91
C ALA A 366 4.44 -21.34 8.42
N GLY A 367 5.18 -22.11 9.22
CA GLY A 367 6.50 -22.63 8.86
C GLY A 367 6.50 -23.61 7.66
N GLN A 368 5.35 -24.20 7.32
CA GLN A 368 5.22 -25.03 6.12
C GLN A 368 5.04 -24.20 4.82
N VAL A 369 4.64 -22.94 4.95
CA VAL A 369 4.34 -22.04 3.82
C VAL A 369 5.46 -21.04 3.61
N VAL A 370 5.91 -20.40 4.70
CA VAL A 370 6.95 -19.37 4.66
C VAL A 370 8.27 -19.98 4.20
N GLY A 371 8.88 -19.40 3.17
CA GLY A 371 10.16 -19.87 2.64
C GLY A 371 10.11 -21.27 2.01
N CYS A 372 8.94 -21.77 1.62
CA CYS A 372 8.82 -23.13 1.09
C CYS A 372 9.58 -23.32 -0.23
N ALA A 373 9.94 -24.58 -0.56
CA ALA A 373 10.73 -24.91 -1.74
C ALA A 373 10.14 -24.37 -3.06
N ARG A 374 8.82 -24.34 -3.18
CA ARG A 374 8.15 -23.77 -4.37
C ARG A 374 8.42 -22.29 -4.52
N HIS A 375 8.34 -21.50 -3.43
CA HIS A 375 8.61 -20.06 -3.49
C HIS A 375 10.09 -19.79 -3.74
N GLN A 376 10.99 -20.60 -3.18
CA GLN A 376 12.43 -20.51 -3.45
C GLN A 376 12.74 -20.81 -4.93
N SER A 377 12.10 -21.82 -5.53
CA SER A 377 12.27 -22.09 -6.96
C SER A 377 11.82 -20.93 -7.86
N TRP A 378 10.83 -20.16 -7.47
CA TRP A 378 10.42 -18.96 -8.19
C TRP A 378 11.45 -17.82 -8.06
N ALA A 379 12.10 -17.71 -6.91
CA ALA A 379 13.18 -16.76 -6.72
C ALA A 379 14.40 -17.11 -7.61
N GLU A 380 14.76 -18.39 -7.67
CA GLU A 380 15.82 -18.90 -8.56
C GLU A 380 15.48 -18.66 -10.03
N GLU A 381 14.24 -18.99 -10.44
CA GLU A 381 13.77 -18.75 -11.81
C GLU A 381 13.80 -17.26 -12.18
N CYS A 382 13.39 -16.38 -11.26
CA CYS A 382 13.45 -14.93 -11.45
C CYS A 382 14.90 -14.48 -11.64
N ALA A 383 15.78 -14.88 -10.74
CA ALA A 383 17.19 -14.52 -10.80
C ALA A 383 17.85 -14.96 -12.11
N ASP A 384 17.61 -16.21 -12.54
CA ASP A 384 18.18 -16.74 -13.79
C ASP A 384 17.67 -15.96 -15.01
N LYS A 385 16.37 -15.66 -15.08
CA LYS A 385 15.76 -14.94 -16.20
C LYS A 385 16.10 -13.45 -16.22
N ALA A 386 16.38 -12.85 -15.05
CA ALA A 386 16.65 -11.42 -14.93
C ALA A 386 18.07 -11.02 -15.32
N ILE A 387 18.99 -11.98 -15.44
CA ILE A 387 20.39 -11.70 -15.82
C ILE A 387 20.43 -10.92 -17.13
N THR A 388 20.96 -9.71 -17.07
CA THR A 388 20.99 -8.77 -18.21
C THR A 388 22.41 -8.36 -18.51
N LEU A 389 22.88 -8.65 -19.72
CA LEU A 389 24.18 -8.17 -20.20
C LEU A 389 24.06 -6.71 -20.64
N VAL A 390 24.40 -5.79 -19.75
CA VAL A 390 24.28 -4.34 -19.99
C VAL A 390 25.41 -3.82 -20.90
N LYS A 391 26.63 -4.39 -20.75
CA LYS A 391 27.80 -3.99 -21.53
C LYS A 391 28.80 -5.13 -21.59
N GLU A 392 29.36 -5.39 -22.78
CA GLU A 392 30.43 -6.37 -23.00
C GLU A 392 31.63 -5.72 -23.67
N GLN A 393 32.82 -6.14 -23.25
CA GLN A 393 34.04 -5.96 -24.05
C GLN A 393 34.33 -7.25 -24.82
N PRO A 394 34.52 -7.20 -26.15
CA PRO A 394 34.77 -8.39 -26.93
C PRO A 394 35.86 -9.28 -26.33
N GLY A 395 35.57 -10.55 -26.15
CA GLY A 395 36.51 -11.52 -25.67
C GLY A 395 36.70 -11.60 -24.15
N VAL A 396 35.91 -10.89 -23.32
CA VAL A 396 35.94 -11.05 -21.85
C VAL A 396 35.12 -12.27 -21.43
N LEU A 397 33.92 -12.43 -21.99
CA LEU A 397 33.08 -13.59 -21.72
C LEU A 397 33.42 -14.79 -22.64
N PRO A 398 33.19 -16.02 -22.16
CA PRO A 398 32.82 -16.41 -20.82
C PRO A 398 34.01 -16.30 -19.83
N ILE A 399 33.69 -15.98 -18.55
CA ILE A 399 34.64 -16.04 -17.45
C ILE A 399 34.80 -17.51 -17.04
N THR A 400 35.98 -18.06 -17.21
CA THR A 400 36.29 -19.44 -16.82
C THR A 400 37.49 -19.50 -15.89
N PRO A 401 37.60 -20.51 -15.00
CA PRO A 401 38.80 -20.67 -14.13
C PRO A 401 40.13 -20.75 -14.86
N GLN A 402 40.14 -21.33 -16.08
CA GLN A 402 41.33 -21.44 -16.91
C GLN A 402 41.78 -20.09 -17.43
N ARG A 403 40.85 -19.21 -17.79
CA ARG A 403 41.14 -17.90 -18.37
C ARG A 403 41.35 -16.82 -17.31
N TYR A 404 40.58 -16.92 -16.20
CA TYR A 404 40.61 -15.96 -15.08
C TYR A 404 40.78 -16.71 -13.76
N PRO A 405 42.01 -17.17 -13.41
CA PRO A 405 42.22 -18.00 -12.22
C PRO A 405 42.06 -17.23 -10.89
N ARG A 406 41.97 -15.91 -10.97
CA ARG A 406 41.75 -15.05 -9.81
C ARG A 406 40.66 -14.02 -10.14
N ILE A 407 39.62 -13.98 -9.31
CA ILE A 407 38.52 -13.03 -9.42
C ILE A 407 38.45 -12.23 -8.11
N LEU A 408 38.42 -10.90 -8.21
CA LEU A 408 38.13 -10.03 -7.09
C LEU A 408 36.63 -9.67 -7.15
N PHE A 409 35.90 -10.03 -6.10
CA PHE A 409 34.51 -9.74 -5.98
C PHE A 409 34.31 -8.55 -5.02
N TYR A 410 33.67 -7.48 -5.48
CA TYR A 410 33.23 -6.36 -4.65
C TYR A 410 31.73 -6.50 -4.38
N THR A 411 31.35 -6.43 -3.12
CA THR A 411 29.96 -6.45 -2.66
C THR A 411 29.56 -5.12 -2.03
#